data_f6e84dc6cdd49e6591a64cd3f18e390d
#
_entry.id   f6e84dc6cdd49e6591a64cd3f18e390d
#
_cell.length_a   1.000
_cell.length_b   1.000
_cell.length_c   1.000
_cell.angle_alpha   90.00
_cell.angle_beta   90.00
_cell.angle_gamma   90.00
#
_symmetry.space_group_name_H-M   'P 1'
#
loop_
_entity.id
_entity.type
_entity.pdbx_description
1 polymer ?
#
loop_
_entity_poly.entity_id
_entity_poly.type
_entity_poly.pdbx_seq_one_letter_code
_entity_poly.pdbx_strand_id
1 'polypeptide(L)'
;ETTEEMVAYLLGKATAGSGKIFSPRVVVGVPSGITNVEIRAVRDATKNAGAGEVHIVEEPMASAIGMRLPIHEPVGNMVIDIGGGTSDIAIISLGGVVSSKNLRIAGDKFNSDIVAYVRNQFKILIGDKTAESIKTSIGSVLPTHAPLEAPVKGRDLVTGLPKEVILTDTDIREALSQSVETLVEATREVLESTPPEILSDVMHRGIFLSGGGALIKGLAELFENELNIPVHIAADPLTAVARGTGIILEDMENFLDILIENEDELPPKK
;
A
#
# COMPACT_ATOMS: atom_id res chain seq x y z
N GLU A 1 22.18 -0.88 1.03
CA GLU A 1 22.66 -2.06 1.80
C GLU A 1 21.49 -2.92 2.28
N THR A 2 20.62 -2.45 3.18
CA THR A 2 19.48 -3.23 3.72
C THR A 2 18.49 -3.69 2.64
N THR A 3 18.14 -2.82 1.69
CA THR A 3 17.23 -3.16 0.57
C THR A 3 17.86 -4.23 -0.34
N GLU A 4 19.14 -4.10 -0.64
CA GLU A 4 19.91 -5.05 -1.45
C GLU A 4 19.94 -6.44 -0.77
N GLU A 5 20.25 -6.50 0.53
CA GLU A 5 20.25 -7.74 1.30
C GLU A 5 18.87 -8.41 1.34
N MET A 6 17.82 -7.62 1.50
CA MET A 6 16.43 -8.12 1.47
C MET A 6 16.08 -8.71 0.11
N VAL A 7 16.38 -7.99 -0.97
CA VAL A 7 16.13 -8.48 -2.35
C VAL A 7 16.96 -9.72 -2.64
N ALA A 8 18.25 -9.76 -2.26
CA ALA A 8 19.11 -10.93 -2.42
C ALA A 8 18.56 -12.16 -1.69
N TYR A 9 18.04 -11.97 -0.47
CA TYR A 9 17.42 -13.05 0.29
C TYR A 9 16.15 -13.59 -0.41
N LEU A 10 15.28 -12.70 -0.90
CA LEU A 10 14.06 -13.08 -1.61
C LEU A 10 14.37 -13.78 -2.94
N LEU A 11 15.32 -13.24 -3.72
CA LEU A 11 15.79 -13.88 -4.97
C LEU A 11 16.38 -15.25 -4.70
N GLY A 12 17.20 -15.38 -3.65
CA GLY A 12 17.77 -16.66 -3.23
C GLY A 12 16.70 -17.69 -2.90
N LYS A 13 15.60 -17.28 -2.26
CA LYS A 13 14.45 -18.16 -2.00
C LYS A 13 13.67 -18.51 -3.26
N ALA A 14 13.39 -17.54 -4.11
CA ALA A 14 12.63 -17.74 -5.35
C ALA A 14 13.37 -18.65 -6.36
N THR A 15 14.71 -18.58 -6.38
CA THR A 15 15.55 -19.36 -7.30
C THR A 15 16.09 -20.65 -6.67
N ALA A 16 15.72 -20.98 -5.44
CA ALA A 16 16.13 -22.19 -4.76
C ALA A 16 15.62 -23.43 -5.52
N GLY A 17 16.55 -24.21 -6.10
CA GLY A 17 16.23 -25.41 -6.90
C GLY A 17 16.30 -25.23 -8.42
N SER A 18 16.38 -24.01 -8.94
CA SER A 18 16.75 -23.78 -10.35
C SER A 18 18.27 -23.68 -10.47
N GLY A 19 18.86 -24.40 -11.44
CA GLY A 19 20.29 -24.31 -11.70
C GLY A 19 20.70 -22.86 -11.99
N LYS A 20 21.73 -22.36 -11.32
CA LYS A 20 22.26 -20.98 -11.43
C LYS A 20 22.94 -20.71 -12.81
N ILE A 21 22.24 -20.97 -13.91
CA ILE A 21 22.83 -20.77 -15.25
C ILE A 21 22.52 -19.36 -15.76
N PHE A 22 21.38 -18.75 -15.33
CA PHE A 22 20.97 -17.42 -15.75
C PHE A 22 20.53 -16.59 -14.53
N SER A 23 20.84 -15.28 -14.56
CA SER A 23 20.32 -14.34 -13.60
C SER A 23 18.82 -14.10 -13.86
N PRO A 24 17.96 -14.06 -12.82
CA PRO A 24 16.52 -13.96 -12.99
C PRO A 24 16.11 -12.58 -13.52
N ARG A 25 15.03 -12.54 -14.29
CA ARG A 25 14.28 -11.32 -14.59
C ARG A 25 13.41 -10.95 -13.39
N VAL A 26 13.35 -9.67 -13.04
CA VAL A 26 12.64 -9.18 -11.84
C VAL A 26 11.77 -8.00 -12.21
N VAL A 27 10.53 -7.99 -11.74
CA VAL A 27 9.64 -6.84 -11.76
C VAL A 27 9.50 -6.30 -10.34
N VAL A 28 9.73 -5.00 -10.15
CA VAL A 28 9.69 -4.33 -8.84
C VAL A 28 8.58 -3.29 -8.85
N GLY A 29 7.67 -3.38 -7.88
CA GLY A 29 6.70 -2.33 -7.59
C GLY A 29 7.37 -1.18 -6.84
N VAL A 30 7.02 0.05 -7.20
CA VAL A 30 7.47 1.26 -6.52
C VAL A 30 6.28 2.20 -6.31
N PRO A 31 6.27 3.01 -5.25
CA PRO A 31 5.21 3.99 -5.03
C PRO A 31 5.09 4.98 -6.20
N SER A 32 3.88 5.49 -6.43
CA SER A 32 3.66 6.51 -7.46
C SER A 32 4.40 7.80 -7.16
N GLY A 33 4.89 8.45 -8.22
CA GLY A 33 5.53 9.75 -8.12
C GLY A 33 6.93 9.75 -7.49
N ILE A 34 7.59 8.60 -7.42
CA ILE A 34 8.99 8.53 -6.97
C ILE A 34 9.91 9.21 -7.99
N THR A 35 11.05 9.72 -7.51
CA THR A 35 12.03 10.42 -8.34
C THR A 35 12.86 9.47 -9.20
N ASN A 36 13.40 9.94 -10.32
CA ASN A 36 14.33 9.17 -11.17
C ASN A 36 15.56 8.65 -10.40
N VAL A 37 16.00 9.40 -9.37
CA VAL A 37 17.12 8.98 -8.51
C VAL A 37 16.73 7.76 -7.67
N GLU A 38 15.52 7.76 -7.11
CA GLU A 38 15.00 6.62 -6.34
C GLU A 38 14.74 5.40 -7.23
N ILE A 39 14.18 5.59 -8.43
CA ILE A 39 14.01 4.54 -9.44
C ILE A 39 15.36 3.89 -9.75
N ARG A 40 16.38 4.69 -10.00
CA ARG A 40 17.75 4.23 -10.29
C ARG A 40 18.32 3.46 -9.10
N ALA A 41 18.15 3.98 -7.88
CA ALA A 41 18.62 3.32 -6.66
C ALA A 41 17.97 1.94 -6.44
N VAL A 42 16.65 1.83 -6.69
CA VAL A 42 15.93 0.54 -6.62
C VAL A 42 16.46 -0.44 -7.67
N ARG A 43 16.66 0.02 -8.90
CA ARG A 43 17.18 -0.80 -10.01
C ARG A 43 18.57 -1.30 -9.71
N ASP A 44 19.48 -0.43 -9.25
CA ASP A 44 20.86 -0.77 -8.92
C ASP A 44 20.91 -1.76 -7.74
N ALA A 45 20.14 -1.51 -6.69
CA ALA A 45 20.05 -2.43 -5.56
C ALA A 45 19.54 -3.81 -5.98
N THR A 46 18.57 -3.88 -6.89
CA THR A 46 18.02 -5.14 -7.40
C THR A 46 19.03 -5.87 -8.30
N LYS A 47 19.76 -5.15 -9.17
CA LYS A 47 20.85 -5.72 -9.98
C LYS A 47 21.99 -6.24 -9.10
N ASN A 48 22.41 -5.47 -8.10
CA ASN A 48 23.45 -5.88 -7.15
C ASN A 48 23.06 -7.11 -6.34
N ALA A 49 21.77 -7.26 -6.05
CA ALA A 49 21.21 -8.44 -5.39
C ALA A 49 21.23 -9.72 -6.27
N GLY A 50 21.59 -9.60 -7.56
CA GLY A 50 21.76 -10.73 -8.47
C GLY A 50 20.71 -10.85 -9.57
N ALA A 51 19.83 -9.85 -9.76
CA ALA A 51 18.92 -9.81 -10.88
C ALA A 51 19.66 -9.58 -12.21
N GLY A 52 19.26 -10.27 -13.28
CA GLY A 52 19.80 -10.06 -14.63
C GLY A 52 19.15 -8.89 -15.34
N GLU A 53 17.85 -8.85 -15.29
CA GLU A 53 17.01 -7.81 -15.92
C GLU A 53 16.01 -7.28 -14.88
N VAL A 54 15.87 -5.95 -14.78
CA VAL A 54 15.02 -5.30 -13.78
C VAL A 54 14.05 -4.36 -14.46
N HIS A 55 12.78 -4.63 -14.28
CA HIS A 55 11.67 -3.79 -14.71
C HIS A 55 11.00 -3.15 -13.50
N ILE A 56 10.50 -1.93 -13.66
CA ILE A 56 9.87 -1.17 -12.61
C ILE A 56 8.46 -0.79 -13.03
N VAL A 57 7.51 -0.94 -12.12
CA VAL A 57 6.10 -0.58 -12.30
C VAL A 57 5.59 0.18 -11.07
N GLU A 58 4.66 1.09 -11.25
CA GLU A 58 4.01 1.74 -10.09
C GLU A 58 3.13 0.76 -9.31
N GLU A 59 3.18 0.82 -7.98
CA GLU A 59 2.43 -0.09 -7.09
C GLU A 59 0.92 -0.11 -7.38
N PRO A 60 0.22 1.04 -7.56
CA PRO A 60 -1.21 1.01 -7.87
C PRO A 60 -1.51 0.37 -9.23
N MET A 61 -0.62 0.50 -10.22
CA MET A 61 -0.76 -0.19 -11.52
C MET A 61 -0.59 -1.70 -11.34
N ALA A 62 0.44 -2.13 -10.63
CA ALA A 62 0.65 -3.54 -10.31
C ALA A 62 -0.53 -4.10 -9.49
N SER A 63 -1.05 -3.34 -8.53
CA SER A 63 -2.22 -3.72 -7.75
C SER A 63 -3.46 -3.89 -8.62
N ALA A 64 -3.73 -2.95 -9.55
CA ALA A 64 -4.83 -3.06 -10.52
C ALA A 64 -4.75 -4.33 -11.35
N ILE A 65 -3.55 -4.65 -11.86
CA ILE A 65 -3.30 -5.88 -12.63
C ILE A 65 -3.51 -7.12 -11.74
N GLY A 66 -3.01 -7.11 -10.52
CA GLY A 66 -3.18 -8.19 -9.56
C GLY A 66 -4.65 -8.43 -9.17
N MET A 67 -5.48 -7.41 -9.22
CA MET A 67 -6.93 -7.48 -9.06
C MET A 67 -7.67 -7.79 -10.38
N ARG A 68 -6.95 -7.91 -11.52
CA ARG A 68 -7.49 -8.14 -12.86
C ARG A 68 -8.45 -7.04 -13.34
N LEU A 69 -8.18 -5.79 -12.97
CA LEU A 69 -8.91 -4.65 -13.50
C LEU A 69 -8.54 -4.41 -14.97
N PRO A 70 -9.48 -3.94 -15.80
CA PRO A 70 -9.26 -3.73 -17.24
C PRO A 70 -8.46 -2.45 -17.51
N ILE A 71 -7.16 -2.44 -17.18
CA ILE A 71 -6.30 -1.26 -17.21
C ILE A 71 -6.09 -0.68 -18.63
N HIS A 72 -6.12 -1.52 -19.67
CA HIS A 72 -5.93 -1.09 -21.07
C HIS A 72 -7.22 -0.58 -21.73
N GLU A 73 -8.38 -0.80 -21.09
CA GLU A 73 -9.66 -0.31 -21.62
C GLU A 73 -9.82 1.20 -21.36
N PRO A 74 -10.64 1.90 -22.19
CA PRO A 74 -10.95 3.32 -22.00
C PRO A 74 -11.97 3.54 -20.88
N VAL A 75 -11.70 3.00 -19.71
CA VAL A 75 -12.53 3.11 -18.50
C VAL A 75 -11.69 3.49 -17.30
N GLY A 76 -12.23 4.34 -16.43
CA GLY A 76 -11.57 4.73 -15.20
C GLY A 76 -11.58 3.62 -14.14
N ASN A 77 -10.41 3.24 -13.63
CA ASN A 77 -10.25 2.31 -12.52
C ASN A 77 -9.53 3.02 -11.37
N MET A 78 -10.20 3.20 -10.25
CA MET A 78 -9.58 3.82 -9.08
C MET A 78 -9.09 2.77 -8.11
N VAL A 79 -7.81 2.86 -7.74
CA VAL A 79 -7.15 1.96 -6.79
C VAL A 79 -6.57 2.77 -5.65
N ILE A 80 -6.74 2.27 -4.43
CA ILE A 80 -6.06 2.77 -3.23
C ILE A 80 -5.29 1.60 -2.62
N ASP A 81 -3.98 1.66 -2.70
CA ASP A 81 -3.10 0.67 -2.07
C ASP A 81 -2.57 1.22 -0.76
N ILE A 82 -2.98 0.62 0.37
CA ILE A 82 -2.59 1.04 1.71
C ILE A 82 -1.59 0.02 2.26
N GLY A 83 -0.32 0.29 2.03
CA GLY A 83 0.79 -0.58 2.40
C GLY A 83 1.25 -0.45 3.85
N GLY A 84 2.52 -0.75 4.10
CA GLY A 84 3.19 -0.55 5.39
C GLY A 84 3.63 0.89 5.60
N GLY A 85 4.37 1.47 4.66
CA GLY A 85 4.96 2.80 4.75
C GLY A 85 4.22 3.89 3.99
N THR A 86 3.56 3.54 2.87
CA THR A 86 2.88 4.46 1.96
C THR A 86 1.47 4.01 1.65
N SER A 87 0.63 4.99 1.31
CA SER A 87 -0.65 4.76 0.65
C SER A 87 -0.62 5.45 -0.71
N ASP A 88 -0.90 4.68 -1.75
CA ASP A 88 -0.94 5.10 -3.13
C ASP A 88 -2.38 5.13 -3.63
N ILE A 89 -2.83 6.31 -4.02
CA ILE A 89 -4.15 6.56 -4.56
C ILE A 89 -3.96 6.87 -6.04
N ALA A 90 -4.57 6.10 -6.94
CA ALA A 90 -4.43 6.34 -8.38
C ALA A 90 -5.71 6.02 -9.15
N ILE A 91 -5.95 6.77 -10.22
CA ILE A 91 -6.93 6.47 -11.25
C ILE A 91 -6.19 6.10 -12.52
N ILE A 92 -6.53 4.94 -13.06
CA ILE A 92 -5.87 4.30 -14.20
C ILE A 92 -6.86 4.16 -15.33
N SER A 93 -6.44 4.49 -16.55
CA SER A 93 -7.20 4.28 -17.78
C SER A 93 -6.25 4.17 -18.98
N LEU A 94 -6.57 3.34 -19.97
CA LEU A 94 -5.77 3.17 -21.19
C LEU A 94 -4.28 2.88 -20.94
N GLY A 95 -3.97 2.07 -19.93
CA GLY A 95 -2.59 1.71 -19.56
C GLY A 95 -1.80 2.83 -18.87
N GLY A 96 -2.41 3.99 -18.58
CA GLY A 96 -1.77 5.12 -17.95
C GLY A 96 -2.40 5.55 -16.63
N VAL A 97 -1.60 6.19 -15.78
CA VAL A 97 -2.08 6.87 -14.56
C VAL A 97 -2.60 8.25 -14.95
N VAL A 98 -3.89 8.48 -14.73
CA VAL A 98 -4.59 9.73 -15.05
C VAL A 98 -4.39 10.78 -13.96
N SER A 99 -4.55 10.36 -12.71
CA SER A 99 -4.35 11.18 -11.52
C SER A 99 -3.86 10.28 -10.39
N SER A 100 -2.92 10.74 -9.60
CA SER A 100 -2.42 9.99 -8.45
C SER A 100 -1.97 10.88 -7.31
N LYS A 101 -1.97 10.30 -6.11
CA LYS A 101 -1.40 10.91 -4.91
C LYS A 101 -0.78 9.83 -4.04
N ASN A 102 0.45 10.07 -3.59
CA ASN A 102 1.15 9.23 -2.62
C ASN A 102 1.18 9.92 -1.26
N LEU A 103 1.00 9.15 -0.20
CA LEU A 103 1.00 9.61 1.18
C LEU A 103 1.87 8.71 2.04
N ARG A 104 2.60 9.28 2.98
CA ARG A 104 3.30 8.55 4.04
C ARG A 104 2.40 8.29 5.25
N ILE A 105 1.16 7.89 4.97
CA ILE A 105 0.15 7.50 5.95
C ILE A 105 -0.29 6.10 5.59
N ALA A 106 0.15 5.11 6.35
CA ALA A 106 -0.09 3.69 6.11
C ALA A 106 0.09 2.90 7.41
N GLY A 107 0.34 1.61 7.35
CA GLY A 107 0.43 0.72 8.51
C GLY A 107 1.34 1.20 9.63
N ASP A 108 2.54 1.71 9.31
CA ASP A 108 3.52 2.21 10.28
C ASP A 108 3.07 3.50 10.96
N LYS A 109 2.42 4.40 10.20
CA LYS A 109 1.84 5.62 10.76
C LYS A 109 0.70 5.28 11.72
N PHE A 110 -0.17 4.32 11.36
CA PHE A 110 -1.23 3.84 12.24
C PHE A 110 -0.67 3.24 13.53
N ASN A 111 0.42 2.48 13.47
CA ASN A 111 1.10 1.98 14.65
C ASN A 111 1.62 3.11 15.53
N SER A 112 2.26 4.10 14.92
CA SER A 112 2.78 5.28 15.63
C SER A 112 1.66 6.08 16.31
N ASP A 113 0.50 6.21 15.65
CA ASP A 113 -0.68 6.89 16.21
C ASP A 113 -1.22 6.14 17.43
N ILE A 114 -1.32 4.81 17.35
CA ILE A 114 -1.72 3.96 18.49
C ILE A 114 -0.73 4.08 19.64
N VAL A 115 0.59 4.02 19.37
CA VAL A 115 1.62 4.20 20.39
C VAL A 115 1.48 5.56 21.08
N ALA A 116 1.29 6.63 20.29
CA ALA A 116 1.13 7.99 20.80
C ALA A 116 -0.14 8.13 21.65
N TYR A 117 -1.26 7.58 21.18
CA TYR A 117 -2.54 7.60 21.89
C TYR A 117 -2.44 6.87 23.23
N VAL A 118 -1.94 5.65 23.24
CA VAL A 118 -1.78 4.82 24.44
C VAL A 118 -0.85 5.51 25.44
N ARG A 119 0.24 6.11 24.96
CA ARG A 119 1.15 6.89 25.81
C ARG A 119 0.43 8.08 26.47
N ASN A 120 -0.38 8.79 25.70
CA ASN A 120 -1.00 10.03 26.18
C ASN A 120 -2.21 9.76 27.08
N GLN A 121 -3.04 8.77 26.77
CA GLN A 121 -4.26 8.47 27.53
C GLN A 121 -4.00 7.54 28.73
N PHE A 122 -3.24 6.48 28.52
CA PHE A 122 -3.05 5.43 29.54
C PHE A 122 -1.74 5.56 30.32
N LYS A 123 -0.84 6.48 29.90
CA LYS A 123 0.48 6.70 30.49
C LYS A 123 1.35 5.44 30.52
N ILE A 124 1.21 4.59 29.52
CA ILE A 124 2.08 3.43 29.29
C ILE A 124 2.82 3.54 27.97
N LEU A 125 4.01 2.99 27.91
CA LEU A 125 4.82 2.87 26.71
C LEU A 125 4.71 1.46 26.17
N ILE A 126 4.29 1.34 24.90
CA ILE A 126 4.24 0.09 24.14
C ILE A 126 5.16 0.20 22.92
N GLY A 127 5.58 -0.93 22.35
CA GLY A 127 6.38 -0.98 21.13
C GLY A 127 5.52 -1.18 19.88
N ASP A 128 6.13 -0.97 18.70
CA ASP A 128 5.45 -1.07 17.38
C ASP A 128 4.81 -2.43 17.15
N LYS A 129 5.46 -3.53 17.54
CA LYS A 129 4.89 -4.89 17.42
C LYS A 129 3.60 -5.06 18.23
N THR A 130 3.54 -4.42 19.40
CA THR A 130 2.33 -4.43 20.23
C THR A 130 1.24 -3.61 19.59
N ALA A 131 1.57 -2.42 19.07
CA ALA A 131 0.63 -1.57 18.34
C ALA A 131 0.07 -2.28 17.09
N GLU A 132 0.92 -2.96 16.31
CA GLU A 132 0.51 -3.77 15.15
C GLU A 132 -0.46 -4.89 15.55
N SER A 133 -0.15 -5.61 16.64
CA SER A 133 -1.03 -6.67 17.16
C SER A 133 -2.39 -6.13 17.59
N ILE A 134 -2.42 -4.96 18.24
CA ILE A 134 -3.66 -4.30 18.67
C ILE A 134 -4.46 -3.84 17.43
N LYS A 135 -3.81 -3.15 16.49
CA LYS A 135 -4.43 -2.69 15.24
C LYS A 135 -5.11 -3.84 14.49
N THR A 136 -4.43 -4.96 14.34
CA THR A 136 -4.96 -6.11 13.61
C THR A 136 -6.05 -6.88 14.35
N SER A 137 -6.02 -6.89 15.67
CA SER A 137 -7.01 -7.64 16.48
C SER A 137 -8.31 -6.87 16.72
N ILE A 138 -8.22 -5.63 17.19
CA ILE A 138 -9.37 -4.82 17.60
C ILE A 138 -9.51 -3.51 16.82
N GLY A 139 -8.61 -3.21 15.87
CA GLY A 139 -8.66 -1.97 15.09
C GLY A 139 -9.93 -1.86 14.26
N SER A 140 -10.64 -0.74 14.43
CA SER A 140 -11.82 -0.38 13.65
C SER A 140 -11.89 1.14 13.49
N VAL A 141 -12.30 1.60 12.32
CA VAL A 141 -12.51 3.05 12.04
C VAL A 141 -13.98 3.46 12.13
N LEU A 142 -14.89 2.49 12.23
CA LEU A 142 -16.31 2.71 12.51
C LEU A 142 -16.73 2.00 13.80
N PRO A 143 -17.82 2.43 14.46
CA PRO A 143 -18.37 1.71 15.60
C PRO A 143 -18.69 0.25 15.26
N THR A 144 -18.26 -0.67 16.11
CA THR A 144 -18.54 -2.10 15.96
C THR A 144 -19.84 -2.46 16.68
N HIS A 145 -20.57 -3.47 16.17
CA HIS A 145 -21.82 -3.93 16.81
C HIS A 145 -21.60 -4.48 18.23
N ALA A 146 -20.44 -5.11 18.46
CA ALA A 146 -20.03 -5.58 19.77
C ALA A 146 -18.66 -4.96 20.07
N PRO A 147 -18.48 -4.27 21.22
CA PRO A 147 -17.20 -3.71 21.60
C PRO A 147 -16.10 -4.77 21.58
N LEU A 148 -14.96 -4.43 20.99
CA LEU A 148 -13.78 -5.28 20.98
C LEU A 148 -12.79 -4.74 22.02
N GLU A 149 -12.18 -5.64 22.78
CA GLU A 149 -11.25 -5.31 23.85
C GLU A 149 -10.00 -6.18 23.74
N ALA A 150 -8.86 -5.62 24.09
CA ALA A 150 -7.59 -6.33 24.18
C ALA A 150 -6.78 -5.88 25.40
N PRO A 151 -6.27 -6.82 26.23
CA PRO A 151 -5.32 -6.51 27.28
C PRO A 151 -3.95 -6.19 26.68
N VAL A 152 -3.37 -5.08 27.11
CA VAL A 152 -2.10 -4.57 26.61
C VAL A 152 -1.14 -4.32 27.75
N LYS A 153 0.07 -4.88 27.63
CA LYS A 153 1.15 -4.72 28.60
C LYS A 153 2.17 -3.72 28.08
N GLY A 154 2.55 -2.80 28.94
CA GLY A 154 3.58 -1.81 28.65
C GLY A 154 4.29 -1.36 29.90
N ARG A 155 5.23 -0.42 29.73
CA ARG A 155 5.92 0.21 30.86
C ARG A 155 5.15 1.44 31.32
N ASP A 156 4.70 1.46 32.56
CA ASP A 156 4.10 2.64 33.21
C ASP A 156 5.11 3.80 33.22
N LEU A 157 4.70 4.95 32.71
CA LEU A 157 5.59 6.13 32.58
C LEU A 157 5.80 6.88 33.89
N VAL A 158 4.98 6.60 34.92
CA VAL A 158 5.10 7.22 36.25
C VAL A 158 6.01 6.40 37.15
N THR A 159 5.76 5.07 37.20
CA THR A 159 6.47 4.17 38.11
C THR A 159 7.66 3.46 37.47
N GLY A 160 7.71 3.41 36.13
CA GLY A 160 8.71 2.66 35.37
C GLY A 160 8.47 1.14 35.36
N LEU A 161 7.46 0.64 36.06
CA LEU A 161 7.17 -0.78 36.23
C LEU A 161 6.23 -1.30 35.12
N PRO A 162 6.16 -2.63 34.87
CA PRO A 162 5.18 -3.22 34.01
C PRO A 162 3.75 -2.92 34.47
N LYS A 163 2.89 -2.55 33.53
CA LYS A 163 1.47 -2.27 33.78
C LYS A 163 0.65 -2.84 32.64
N GLU A 164 -0.53 -3.36 32.98
CA GLU A 164 -1.53 -3.83 32.01
C GLU A 164 -2.72 -2.87 31.99
N VAL A 165 -3.24 -2.60 30.81
CA VAL A 165 -4.47 -1.83 30.55
C VAL A 165 -5.33 -2.57 29.55
N ILE A 166 -6.62 -2.31 29.55
CA ILE A 166 -7.54 -2.81 28.51
C ILE A 166 -7.76 -1.67 27.51
N LEU A 167 -7.50 -1.94 26.23
CA LEU A 167 -7.82 -1.05 25.13
C LEU A 167 -9.09 -1.55 24.42
N THR A 168 -9.87 -0.62 23.93
CA THR A 168 -11.11 -0.89 23.20
C THR A 168 -10.94 -0.50 21.72
N ASP A 169 -11.83 -1.02 20.85
CA ASP A 169 -11.93 -0.57 19.45
C ASP A 169 -12.21 0.94 19.35
N THR A 170 -12.89 1.53 20.33
CA THR A 170 -13.12 2.98 20.41
C THR A 170 -11.82 3.74 20.62
N ASP A 171 -10.92 3.26 21.49
CA ASP A 171 -9.60 3.86 21.67
C ASP A 171 -8.78 3.85 20.38
N ILE A 172 -8.84 2.73 19.64
CA ILE A 172 -8.11 2.61 18.38
C ILE A 172 -8.72 3.49 17.29
N ARG A 173 -10.04 3.58 17.21
CA ARG A 173 -10.73 4.48 16.28
C ARG A 173 -10.34 5.94 16.53
N GLU A 174 -10.29 6.36 17.80
CA GLU A 174 -9.87 7.71 18.17
C GLU A 174 -8.39 7.94 17.80
N ALA A 175 -7.52 6.96 18.06
CA ALA A 175 -6.11 7.04 17.72
C ALA A 175 -5.88 7.20 16.20
N LEU A 176 -6.66 6.53 15.37
CA LEU A 176 -6.50 6.52 13.90
C LEU A 176 -7.25 7.66 13.19
N SER A 177 -8.14 8.36 13.87
CA SER A 177 -9.10 9.30 13.26
C SER A 177 -8.45 10.30 12.31
N GLN A 178 -7.39 10.98 12.75
CA GLN A 178 -6.70 12.01 11.96
C GLN A 178 -6.02 11.44 10.72
N SER A 179 -5.35 10.30 10.85
CA SER A 179 -4.67 9.65 9.72
C SER A 179 -5.66 9.14 8.68
N VAL A 180 -6.79 8.59 9.13
CA VAL A 180 -7.87 8.12 8.24
C VAL A 180 -8.56 9.29 7.54
N GLU A 181 -8.86 10.39 8.25
CA GLU A 181 -9.41 11.61 7.67
C GLU A 181 -8.49 12.16 6.56
N THR A 182 -7.19 12.19 6.80
CA THR A 182 -6.21 12.63 5.79
C THR A 182 -6.21 11.72 4.55
N LEU A 183 -6.41 10.41 4.70
CA LEU A 183 -6.55 9.49 3.57
C LEU A 183 -7.82 9.77 2.76
N VAL A 184 -8.94 10.02 3.42
CA VAL A 184 -10.21 10.37 2.78
C VAL A 184 -10.07 11.67 2.00
N GLU A 185 -9.49 12.72 2.60
CA GLU A 185 -9.26 14.00 1.94
C GLU A 185 -8.34 13.86 0.71
N ALA A 186 -7.25 13.12 0.84
CA ALA A 186 -6.37 12.86 -0.30
C ALA A 186 -7.07 12.12 -1.45
N THR A 187 -7.98 11.20 -1.11
CA THR A 187 -8.80 10.49 -2.09
C THR A 187 -9.76 11.46 -2.80
N ARG A 188 -10.39 12.36 -2.04
CA ARG A 188 -11.26 13.42 -2.59
C ARG A 188 -10.49 14.33 -3.55
N GLU A 189 -9.28 14.78 -3.20
CA GLU A 189 -8.44 15.60 -4.08
C GLU A 189 -8.10 14.90 -5.41
N VAL A 190 -7.83 13.59 -5.39
CA VAL A 190 -7.59 12.81 -6.61
C VAL A 190 -8.86 12.75 -7.47
N LEU A 191 -10.02 12.53 -6.87
CA LEU A 191 -11.31 12.54 -7.59
C LEU A 191 -11.60 13.90 -8.21
N GLU A 192 -11.38 15.00 -7.46
CA GLU A 192 -11.61 16.38 -7.93
C GLU A 192 -10.69 16.79 -9.09
N SER A 193 -9.46 16.26 -9.12
CA SER A 193 -8.50 16.52 -10.21
C SER A 193 -8.73 15.67 -11.46
N THR A 194 -9.69 14.74 -11.41
CA THR A 194 -9.93 13.76 -12.47
C THR A 194 -10.91 14.30 -13.52
N PRO A 195 -10.65 14.08 -14.83
CA PRO A 195 -11.60 14.46 -15.88
C PRO A 195 -12.99 13.85 -15.68
N PRO A 196 -14.08 14.60 -15.96
CA PRO A 196 -15.46 14.19 -15.67
C PRO A 196 -15.87 12.83 -16.27
N GLU A 197 -15.39 12.49 -17.45
CA GLU A 197 -15.69 11.23 -18.13
C GLU A 197 -15.14 10.03 -17.35
N ILE A 198 -13.90 10.14 -16.89
CA ILE A 198 -13.22 9.10 -16.12
C ILE A 198 -13.79 9.04 -14.68
N LEU A 199 -14.13 10.19 -14.12
CA LEU A 199 -14.79 10.25 -12.80
C LEU A 199 -16.15 9.53 -12.84
N SER A 200 -16.92 9.67 -13.93
CA SER A 200 -18.18 8.94 -14.11
C SER A 200 -17.99 7.43 -14.06
N ASP A 201 -16.91 6.91 -14.66
CA ASP A 201 -16.59 5.49 -14.59
C ASP A 201 -16.29 5.04 -13.15
N VAL A 202 -15.49 5.82 -12.42
CA VAL A 202 -15.17 5.54 -11.02
C VAL A 202 -16.43 5.53 -10.15
N MET A 203 -17.36 6.46 -10.35
CA MET A 203 -18.64 6.49 -9.63
C MET A 203 -19.48 5.23 -9.85
N HIS A 204 -19.42 4.63 -11.02
CA HIS A 204 -20.17 3.40 -11.34
C HIS A 204 -19.44 2.12 -10.94
N ARG A 205 -18.12 2.06 -11.13
CA ARG A 205 -17.30 0.87 -10.89
C ARG A 205 -16.82 0.75 -9.46
N GLY A 206 -16.74 1.88 -8.76
CA GLY A 206 -16.25 1.97 -7.40
C GLY A 206 -14.74 2.14 -7.29
N ILE A 207 -14.29 2.21 -6.03
CA ILE A 207 -12.90 2.30 -5.60
C ILE A 207 -12.44 0.92 -5.15
N PHE A 208 -11.24 0.50 -5.57
CA PHE A 208 -10.67 -0.79 -5.22
C PHE A 208 -9.55 -0.61 -4.19
N LEU A 209 -9.74 -1.19 -3.00
CA LEU A 209 -8.75 -1.14 -1.92
C LEU A 209 -7.83 -2.36 -1.95
N SER A 210 -6.53 -2.12 -1.83
CA SER A 210 -5.48 -3.13 -1.68
C SER A 210 -4.50 -2.77 -0.56
N GLY A 211 -3.52 -3.62 -0.33
CA GLY A 211 -2.58 -3.49 0.78
C GLY A 211 -3.16 -3.96 2.12
N GLY A 212 -2.29 -4.08 3.12
CA GLY A 212 -2.68 -4.55 4.45
C GLY A 212 -3.62 -3.61 5.19
N GLY A 213 -3.55 -2.30 4.92
CA GLY A 213 -4.42 -1.29 5.51
C GLY A 213 -5.88 -1.44 5.09
N ALA A 214 -6.15 -2.00 3.91
CA ALA A 214 -7.52 -2.30 3.43
C ALA A 214 -8.28 -3.26 4.36
N LEU A 215 -7.58 -4.02 5.21
CA LEU A 215 -8.17 -4.97 6.16
C LEU A 215 -8.61 -4.34 7.48
N ILE A 216 -8.36 -3.05 7.70
CA ILE A 216 -8.86 -2.35 8.91
C ILE A 216 -10.39 -2.36 8.86
N LYS A 217 -11.01 -2.82 9.94
CA LYS A 217 -12.48 -2.96 10.03
C LYS A 217 -13.16 -1.62 9.83
N GLY A 218 -14.17 -1.60 8.96
CA GLY A 218 -14.97 -0.42 8.66
C GLY A 218 -14.31 0.58 7.70
N LEU A 219 -13.06 0.36 7.24
CA LEU A 219 -12.37 1.33 6.39
C LEU A 219 -13.05 1.49 5.03
N ALA A 220 -13.41 0.39 4.36
CA ALA A 220 -14.14 0.45 3.09
C ALA A 220 -15.50 1.15 3.24
N GLU A 221 -16.26 0.80 4.27
CA GLU A 221 -17.56 1.42 4.58
C GLU A 221 -17.41 2.92 4.89
N LEU A 222 -16.35 3.32 5.60
CA LEU A 222 -16.07 4.71 5.87
C LEU A 222 -15.79 5.49 4.58
N PHE A 223 -14.94 4.96 3.69
CA PHE A 223 -14.69 5.57 2.38
C PHE A 223 -15.97 5.66 1.54
N GLU A 224 -16.79 4.61 1.53
CA GLU A 224 -18.07 4.60 0.82
C GLU A 224 -19.03 5.68 1.34
N ASN A 225 -19.14 5.82 2.67
CA ASN A 225 -20.00 6.84 3.31
C ASN A 225 -19.51 8.27 3.05
N GLU A 226 -18.19 8.50 3.11
CA GLU A 226 -17.59 9.84 2.97
C GLU A 226 -17.54 10.33 1.51
N LEU A 227 -17.40 9.40 0.56
CA LEU A 227 -17.23 9.72 -0.86
C LEU A 227 -18.50 9.49 -1.69
N ASN A 228 -19.50 8.76 -1.16
CA ASN A 228 -20.68 8.30 -1.88
C ASN A 228 -20.34 7.52 -3.17
N ILE A 229 -19.28 6.73 -3.14
CA ILE A 229 -18.80 5.87 -4.22
C ILE A 229 -18.66 4.46 -3.66
N PRO A 230 -19.14 3.40 -4.35
CA PRO A 230 -18.95 2.02 -3.91
C PRO A 230 -17.49 1.69 -3.66
N VAL A 231 -17.19 0.89 -2.62
CA VAL A 231 -15.82 0.53 -2.27
C VAL A 231 -15.67 -0.97 -2.16
N HIS A 232 -14.69 -1.51 -2.87
CA HIS A 232 -14.42 -2.95 -2.97
C HIS A 232 -13.05 -3.27 -2.42
N ILE A 233 -12.97 -4.22 -1.49
CA ILE A 233 -11.69 -4.74 -1.01
C ILE A 233 -11.24 -5.87 -1.95
N ALA A 234 -9.98 -5.86 -2.36
CA ALA A 234 -9.38 -6.96 -3.14
C ALA A 234 -9.58 -8.30 -2.42
N ALA A 235 -9.79 -9.38 -3.17
CA ALA A 235 -10.00 -10.72 -2.60
C ALA A 235 -8.84 -11.17 -1.69
N ASP A 236 -7.62 -10.77 -2.04
CA ASP A 236 -6.41 -10.92 -1.22
C ASP A 236 -5.60 -9.62 -1.33
N PRO A 237 -5.91 -8.63 -0.48
CA PRO A 237 -5.32 -7.30 -0.60
C PRO A 237 -3.82 -7.27 -0.28
N LEU A 238 -3.34 -8.16 0.58
CA LEU A 238 -1.92 -8.22 0.96
C LEU A 238 -1.00 -8.64 -0.18
N THR A 239 -1.50 -9.38 -1.16
CA THR A 239 -0.68 -9.91 -2.26
C THR A 239 -1.01 -9.29 -3.62
N ALA A 240 -1.90 -8.29 -3.67
CA ALA A 240 -2.34 -7.69 -4.92
C ALA A 240 -1.18 -7.18 -5.78
N VAL A 241 -0.27 -6.38 -5.23
CA VAL A 241 0.93 -5.89 -5.92
C VAL A 241 1.84 -7.04 -6.37
N ALA A 242 2.12 -8.01 -5.48
CA ALA A 242 2.97 -9.15 -5.82
C ALA A 242 2.37 -10.03 -6.93
N ARG A 243 1.04 -10.22 -6.93
CA ARG A 243 0.36 -10.92 -8.04
C ARG A 243 0.44 -10.15 -9.34
N GLY A 244 0.28 -8.83 -9.27
CA GLY A 244 0.38 -7.96 -10.45
C GLY A 244 1.76 -8.01 -11.07
N THR A 245 2.82 -7.87 -10.26
CA THR A 245 4.21 -8.01 -10.76
C THR A 245 4.49 -9.41 -11.33
N GLY A 246 3.89 -10.45 -10.75
CA GLY A 246 3.93 -11.81 -11.29
C GLY A 246 3.26 -11.93 -12.66
N ILE A 247 2.05 -11.38 -12.81
CA ILE A 247 1.33 -11.38 -14.10
C ILE A 247 2.12 -10.64 -15.17
N ILE A 248 2.69 -9.47 -14.84
CA ILE A 248 3.55 -8.70 -15.75
C ILE A 248 4.76 -9.55 -16.17
N LEU A 249 5.40 -10.25 -15.22
CA LEU A 249 6.57 -11.08 -15.50
C LEU A 249 6.26 -12.27 -16.42
N GLU A 250 5.04 -12.84 -16.31
CA GLU A 250 4.58 -13.96 -17.15
C GLU A 250 4.22 -13.52 -18.57
N ASP A 251 3.79 -12.27 -18.77
CA ASP A 251 3.31 -11.75 -20.05
C ASP A 251 3.87 -10.35 -20.35
N MET A 252 5.20 -10.24 -20.30
CA MET A 252 5.92 -8.96 -20.46
C MET A 252 5.52 -8.18 -21.73
N GLU A 253 5.28 -8.89 -22.83
CA GLU A 253 5.00 -8.26 -24.14
C GLU A 253 3.73 -7.40 -24.10
N ASN A 254 2.71 -7.84 -23.35
CA ASN A 254 1.43 -7.13 -23.21
C ASN A 254 1.46 -6.02 -22.13
N PHE A 255 2.55 -5.91 -21.38
CA PHE A 255 2.67 -4.94 -20.30
C PHE A 255 3.90 -4.02 -20.43
N LEU A 256 4.57 -3.98 -21.57
CA LEU A 256 5.75 -3.12 -21.78
C LEU A 256 5.43 -1.63 -21.63
N ASP A 257 4.26 -1.22 -22.08
CA ASP A 257 3.78 0.17 -22.09
C ASP A 257 3.50 0.76 -20.72
N ILE A 258 3.31 -0.09 -19.71
CA ILE A 258 3.06 0.34 -18.32
C ILE A 258 4.31 0.34 -17.44
N LEU A 259 5.44 -0.14 -17.97
CA LEU A 259 6.71 -0.18 -17.24
C LEU A 259 7.40 1.18 -17.30
N ILE A 260 8.03 1.56 -16.20
CA ILE A 260 8.82 2.78 -16.16
C ILE A 260 10.10 2.58 -16.97
N GLU A 261 10.20 3.29 -18.09
CA GLU A 261 11.35 3.22 -19.00
C GLU A 261 12.64 3.73 -18.34
N ASN A 262 13.77 3.21 -18.82
CA ASN A 262 15.08 3.74 -18.51
C ASN A 262 15.35 4.99 -19.37
N GLU A 263 15.38 6.18 -18.80
CA GLU A 263 15.80 7.36 -19.54
C GLU A 263 17.23 7.24 -20.12
N ASP A 264 18.07 6.41 -19.51
CA ASP A 264 19.45 6.15 -19.97
C ASP A 264 19.53 5.19 -21.17
N GLU A 265 18.47 4.45 -21.46
CA GLU A 265 18.38 3.51 -22.60
C GLU A 265 17.65 4.11 -23.80
N LEU A 266 17.03 5.29 -23.62
CA LEU A 266 16.46 6.04 -24.74
C LEU A 266 17.58 6.62 -25.61
N PRO A 267 17.51 6.47 -26.96
CA PRO A 267 18.46 7.13 -27.84
C PRO A 267 18.38 8.66 -27.62
N PRO A 268 19.50 9.37 -27.65
CA PRO A 268 19.51 10.80 -27.42
C PRO A 268 18.49 11.49 -28.34
N LYS A 269 17.58 12.26 -27.73
CA LYS A 269 16.60 13.05 -28.48
C LYS A 269 17.35 13.90 -29.51
N LYS A 270 17.08 13.66 -30.82
CA LYS A 270 17.64 14.44 -31.92
C LYS A 270 17.09 15.85 -31.95
#